data_9773db043d12da04215cfb7bab1de452
#
_entry.id   9773db043d12da04215cfb7bab1de452
#
_cell.length_a   1.000
_cell.length_b   1.000
_cell.length_c   1.000
_cell.angle_alpha   90.00
_cell.angle_beta   90.00
_cell.angle_gamma   90.00
#
_symmetry.space_group_name_H-M   'P 1'
#
loop_
_entity.id
_entity.type
_entity.pdbx_description
1 polymer ?
#
loop_
_entity_poly.entity_id
_entity_poly.type
_entity_poly.pdbx_seq_one_letter_code
_entity_poly.pdbx_strand_id
1 'polypeptide(L)'
;MSDVPAGRAPRLMWVRAGLTFAILLAPHNAVGQGTAPRDGPPWLVVLGSAQDGGIPQAGSPDHPAWVNTDLRRRVVSLGLVEPATGQRWIFEATPDFREQLHLLDEIAPVDASPGLAGIFLTHAHIGHYTGLIFLGHESLGAREVPVFAMPGMRHFLSNNGPWSQLVGYGNIVLRALEAGTPVPLGDRLFVTPFLVPHRQEFAEVVGFRIEGPNRTVLFIPDIDSWEEWDAWGVSIEDEIASVDVAYLDATFFADGELPGRDMSGFPHPFIAHSMERFGALPEAERGKIRFIHLNHSNPAADPDAAVRAEIEAGGLFVAAEGERVTL
;
A
#
# COMPACT_ATOMS: atom_id res chain seq x y z
N MET A 1 44.75 -63.04 13.87
CA MET A 1 44.88 -64.34 13.14
C MET A 1 43.47 -64.86 12.96
N SER A 2 42.95 -64.72 11.76
CA SER A 2 42.03 -65.63 11.05
C SER A 2 41.45 -64.89 9.85
N ASP A 3 41.95 -65.32 8.70
CA ASP A 3 41.53 -64.86 7.36
C ASP A 3 40.08 -65.22 7.07
N VAL A 4 39.32 -64.31 6.38
CA VAL A 4 38.07 -64.63 5.72
C VAL A 4 38.24 -64.29 4.25
N PRO A 5 37.95 -65.20 3.30
CA PRO A 5 38.20 -64.98 1.88
C PRO A 5 37.05 -64.21 1.21
N ALA A 6 37.47 -63.40 0.24
CA ALA A 6 36.60 -62.61 -0.62
C ALA A 6 35.73 -63.48 -1.56
N GLY A 7 34.41 -63.39 -1.48
CA GLY A 7 33.44 -63.97 -2.42
C GLY A 7 33.24 -63.09 -3.64
N ARG A 8 33.38 -63.67 -4.85
CA ARG A 8 33.12 -63.04 -6.14
C ARG A 8 31.61 -62.94 -6.36
N ALA A 9 31.13 -61.72 -6.68
CA ALA A 9 29.74 -61.47 -7.12
C ALA A 9 29.61 -61.79 -8.65
N PRO A 10 28.45 -62.32 -9.09
CA PRO A 10 28.20 -62.64 -10.49
C PRO A 10 27.88 -61.38 -11.30
N ARG A 11 28.42 -61.33 -12.52
CA ARG A 11 28.13 -60.26 -13.52
C ARG A 11 26.76 -60.53 -14.11
N LEU A 12 25.80 -59.60 -13.87
CA LEU A 12 24.52 -59.56 -14.54
C LEU A 12 24.68 -58.81 -15.87
N MET A 13 24.41 -59.51 -16.97
CA MET A 13 24.38 -58.98 -18.32
C MET A 13 23.03 -58.28 -18.57
N TRP A 14 23.05 -56.97 -18.74
CA TRP A 14 21.88 -56.18 -19.12
C TRP A 14 21.71 -56.18 -20.64
N VAL A 15 20.61 -56.81 -21.13
CA VAL A 15 20.18 -56.70 -22.51
C VAL A 15 19.46 -55.35 -22.66
N ARG A 16 19.97 -54.46 -23.47
CA ARG A 16 19.30 -53.20 -23.84
C ARG A 16 18.27 -53.47 -24.91
N ALA A 17 16.97 -53.47 -24.49
CA ALA A 17 15.87 -53.32 -25.43
C ALA A 17 15.62 -51.84 -25.68
N GLY A 18 15.93 -51.37 -26.89
CA GLY A 18 15.63 -50.00 -27.31
C GLY A 18 14.13 -49.86 -27.65
N LEU A 19 13.39 -49.14 -26.80
CA LEU A 19 12.08 -48.63 -27.17
C LEU A 19 12.26 -47.16 -27.60
N THR A 20 12.07 -46.94 -28.91
CA THR A 20 12.01 -45.60 -29.47
C THR A 20 10.63 -45.03 -29.22
N PHE A 21 10.48 -44.14 -28.22
CA PHE A 21 9.26 -43.36 -28.04
C PHE A 21 9.30 -42.16 -28.99
N ALA A 22 8.46 -42.16 -30.02
CA ALA A 22 8.20 -40.98 -30.82
C ALA A 22 7.31 -40.02 -30.03
N ILE A 23 7.91 -38.96 -29.49
CA ILE A 23 7.15 -37.84 -28.83
C ILE A 23 6.56 -37.01 -29.96
N LEU A 24 5.26 -37.20 -30.21
CA LEU A 24 4.44 -36.26 -30.99
C LEU A 24 4.32 -34.94 -30.16
N LEU A 25 5.12 -33.96 -30.52
CA LEU A 25 4.95 -32.58 -30.09
C LEU A 25 3.69 -32.02 -30.72
N ALA A 26 2.56 -32.05 -30.01
CA ALA A 26 1.42 -31.23 -30.36
C ALA A 26 1.80 -29.74 -30.18
N PRO A 27 1.45 -28.86 -31.13
CA PRO A 27 1.68 -27.43 -30.94
C PRO A 27 0.84 -26.95 -29.74
N HIS A 28 1.50 -26.57 -28.66
CA HIS A 28 0.86 -25.78 -27.62
C HIS A 28 0.52 -24.44 -28.26
N ASN A 29 -0.74 -24.23 -28.56
CA ASN A 29 -1.26 -22.89 -28.79
C ASN A 29 -1.00 -22.10 -27.51
N ALA A 30 0.03 -21.29 -27.52
CA ALA A 30 0.19 -20.22 -26.55
C ALA A 30 -1.07 -19.35 -26.66
N VAL A 31 -1.97 -19.51 -25.70
CA VAL A 31 -3.02 -18.52 -25.46
C VAL A 31 -2.27 -17.23 -25.20
N GLY A 32 -2.28 -16.35 -26.19
CA GLY A 32 -1.71 -15.02 -26.06
C GLY A 32 -2.37 -14.36 -24.85
N GLN A 33 -1.60 -14.19 -23.77
CA GLN A 33 -1.99 -13.30 -22.69
C GLN A 33 -2.15 -11.93 -23.33
N GLY A 34 -3.38 -11.47 -23.43
CA GLY A 34 -3.69 -10.15 -23.94
C GLY A 34 -2.94 -9.13 -23.09
N THR A 35 -1.93 -8.49 -23.68
CA THR A 35 -1.34 -7.29 -23.10
C THR A 35 -2.47 -6.32 -22.84
N ALA A 36 -2.63 -5.90 -21.58
CA ALA A 36 -3.57 -4.84 -21.23
C ALA A 36 -3.40 -3.67 -22.21
N PRO A 37 -4.48 -2.94 -22.58
CA PRO A 37 -4.38 -1.82 -23.50
C PRO A 37 -3.29 -0.87 -23.00
N ARG A 38 -2.24 -0.69 -23.78
CA ARG A 38 -1.14 0.24 -23.48
C ARG A 38 -1.55 1.71 -23.68
N ASP A 39 -2.78 1.95 -24.14
CA ASP A 39 -3.32 3.28 -24.40
C ASP A 39 -4.44 3.58 -23.42
N GLY A 40 -4.13 4.38 -22.42
CA GLY A 40 -5.11 4.84 -21.42
C GLY A 40 -4.49 5.90 -20.51
N PRO A 41 -5.34 6.67 -19.79
CA PRO A 41 -4.85 7.57 -18.76
C PRO A 41 -4.27 6.77 -17.59
N PRO A 42 -3.33 7.35 -16.83
CA PRO A 42 -2.88 6.80 -15.55
C PRO A 42 -4.05 6.64 -14.58
N TRP A 43 -3.91 5.74 -13.63
CA TRP A 43 -4.95 5.54 -12.63
C TRP A 43 -4.36 5.08 -11.29
N LEU A 44 -5.07 5.43 -10.22
CA LEU A 44 -4.83 4.95 -8.86
C LEU A 44 -5.82 3.85 -8.50
N VAL A 45 -5.42 3.00 -7.56
CA VAL A 45 -6.29 1.99 -6.93
C VAL A 45 -6.01 1.93 -5.44
N VAL A 46 -7.05 1.79 -4.63
CA VAL A 46 -6.94 1.53 -3.19
C VAL A 46 -6.58 0.06 -2.98
N LEU A 47 -5.40 -0.22 -2.43
CA LEU A 47 -4.89 -1.56 -2.13
C LEU A 47 -5.13 -1.98 -0.68
N GLY A 48 -5.47 -1.04 0.18
CA GLY A 48 -5.80 -1.24 1.57
C GLY A 48 -6.34 0.04 2.19
N SER A 49 -7.17 -0.07 3.23
CA SER A 49 -7.85 1.05 3.86
C SER A 49 -7.79 1.07 5.39
N ALA A 50 -7.21 0.04 6.02
CA ALA A 50 -7.10 -0.06 7.46
C ALA A 50 -5.87 0.65 8.01
N GLN A 51 -5.91 1.00 9.30
CA GLN A 51 -4.76 1.43 10.08
C GLN A 51 -3.73 0.30 10.22
N ASP A 52 -2.53 0.61 10.63
CA ASP A 52 -1.29 -0.16 10.83
C ASP A 52 -1.43 -1.67 11.09
N GLY A 53 -2.38 -2.06 11.90
CA GLY A 53 -2.58 -3.45 12.31
C GLY A 53 -3.49 -4.26 11.40
N GLY A 54 -4.10 -3.63 10.39
CA GLY A 54 -5.10 -4.26 9.52
C GLY A 54 -6.40 -4.59 10.24
N ILE A 55 -7.36 -5.13 9.50
CA ILE A 55 -8.64 -5.62 10.02
C ILE A 55 -8.82 -7.08 9.59
N PRO A 56 -8.90 -8.03 10.55
CA PRO A 56 -8.83 -7.88 12.00
C PRO A 56 -7.40 -7.62 12.49
N GLN A 57 -7.26 -6.88 13.59
CA GLN A 57 -5.98 -6.59 14.22
C GLN A 57 -5.55 -7.72 15.17
N ALA A 58 -4.23 -7.92 15.32
CA ALA A 58 -3.68 -8.79 16.35
C ALA A 58 -4.14 -8.34 17.76
N GLY A 59 -4.52 -9.30 18.61
CA GLY A 59 -5.04 -9.01 19.94
C GLY A 59 -6.54 -8.74 20.02
N SER A 60 -7.28 -8.84 18.89
CA SER A 60 -8.74 -8.75 18.85
C SER A 60 -9.38 -10.10 18.50
N PRO A 61 -9.39 -11.10 19.41
CA PRO A 61 -9.79 -12.47 19.09
C PRO A 61 -11.26 -12.61 18.69
N ASP A 62 -12.11 -11.70 19.20
CA ASP A 62 -13.55 -11.74 18.96
C ASP A 62 -13.99 -10.90 17.76
N HIS A 63 -13.03 -10.30 17.01
CA HIS A 63 -13.38 -9.47 15.87
C HIS A 63 -14.05 -10.31 14.76
N PRO A 64 -15.20 -9.86 14.22
CA PRO A 64 -15.99 -10.65 13.26
C PRO A 64 -15.23 -10.94 11.95
N ALA A 65 -14.28 -10.12 11.56
CA ALA A 65 -13.46 -10.34 10.37
C ALA A 65 -12.55 -11.59 10.43
N TRP A 66 -12.39 -12.23 11.59
CA TRP A 66 -11.70 -13.52 11.68
C TRP A 66 -12.50 -14.63 10.98
N VAL A 67 -13.83 -14.55 11.02
CA VAL A 67 -14.73 -15.54 10.40
C VAL A 67 -15.41 -15.04 9.14
N ASN A 68 -15.73 -13.74 9.06
CA ASN A 68 -16.28 -13.10 7.86
C ASN A 68 -15.18 -12.37 7.10
N THR A 69 -14.70 -12.97 6.02
CA THR A 69 -13.61 -12.42 5.22
C THR A 69 -13.97 -11.14 4.47
N ASP A 70 -15.26 -10.86 4.25
CA ASP A 70 -15.74 -9.64 3.56
C ASP A 70 -15.53 -8.38 4.40
N LEU A 71 -15.35 -8.56 5.73
CA LEU A 71 -15.00 -7.48 6.66
C LEU A 71 -13.50 -7.24 6.78
N ARG A 72 -12.65 -8.06 6.17
CA ARG A 72 -11.20 -7.85 6.21
C ARG A 72 -10.81 -6.63 5.41
N ARG A 73 -9.86 -5.87 5.96
CA ARG A 73 -9.23 -4.75 5.26
C ARG A 73 -7.72 -4.85 5.43
N ARG A 74 -7.00 -4.64 4.34
CA ARG A 74 -5.55 -4.51 4.35
C ARG A 74 -5.16 -3.15 4.87
N VAL A 75 -3.95 -3.05 5.37
CA VAL A 75 -3.37 -1.78 5.82
C VAL A 75 -3.29 -0.78 4.66
N VAL A 76 -3.47 0.48 4.95
CA VAL A 76 -3.60 1.59 4.00
C VAL A 76 -2.48 1.62 2.95
N SER A 77 -2.86 1.55 1.68
CA SER A 77 -1.93 1.64 0.55
C SER A 77 -2.66 1.99 -0.73
N LEU A 78 -1.98 2.72 -1.62
CA LEU A 78 -2.45 2.98 -2.98
C LEU A 78 -1.49 2.37 -4.00
N GLY A 79 -2.03 1.86 -5.10
CA GLY A 79 -1.29 1.51 -6.31
C GLY A 79 -1.47 2.59 -7.37
N LEU A 80 -0.40 2.99 -8.05
CA LEU A 80 -0.43 3.89 -9.19
C LEU A 80 0.05 3.14 -10.43
N VAL A 81 -0.67 3.25 -11.53
CA VAL A 81 -0.37 2.57 -12.78
C VAL A 81 -0.34 3.56 -13.93
N GLU A 82 0.73 3.50 -14.72
CA GLU A 82 0.87 4.20 -15.99
C GLU A 82 0.79 3.19 -17.16
N PRO A 83 -0.40 3.04 -17.79
CA PRO A 83 -0.61 2.00 -18.80
C PRO A 83 0.30 2.15 -20.02
N ALA A 84 0.63 3.39 -20.42
CA ALA A 84 1.45 3.65 -21.61
C ALA A 84 2.86 3.07 -21.51
N THR A 85 3.43 3.02 -20.29
CA THR A 85 4.77 2.48 -20.04
C THR A 85 4.76 1.13 -19.34
N GLY A 86 3.60 0.72 -18.76
CA GLY A 86 3.48 -0.44 -17.89
C GLY A 86 4.13 -0.26 -16.52
N GLN A 87 4.52 0.97 -16.19
CA GLN A 87 5.12 1.26 -14.88
C GLN A 87 4.06 1.28 -13.77
N ARG A 88 4.46 0.79 -12.60
CA ARG A 88 3.60 0.72 -11.41
C ARG A 88 4.37 1.20 -10.20
N TRP A 89 3.69 1.92 -9.32
CA TRP A 89 4.21 2.35 -8.02
C TRP A 89 3.24 1.95 -6.91
N ILE A 90 3.75 1.81 -5.70
CA ILE A 90 2.96 1.61 -4.50
C ILE A 90 3.26 2.74 -3.52
N PHE A 91 2.23 3.29 -2.89
CA PHE A 91 2.33 4.17 -1.74
C PHE A 91 2.12 3.31 -0.50
N GLU A 92 3.08 3.32 0.39
CA GLU A 92 3.27 2.49 1.58
C GLU A 92 3.71 1.05 1.28
N ALA A 93 4.64 0.55 2.07
CA ALA A 93 5.04 -0.86 2.11
C ALA A 93 4.57 -1.47 3.43
N THR A 94 3.30 -1.82 3.49
CA THR A 94 2.58 -2.22 4.69
C THR A 94 2.89 -3.67 5.12
N PRO A 95 2.46 -4.11 6.32
CA PRO A 95 2.49 -5.53 6.69
C PRO A 95 1.79 -6.45 5.68
N ASP A 96 0.79 -5.94 4.94
CA ASP A 96 0.04 -6.67 3.91
C ASP A 96 0.63 -6.53 2.49
N PHE A 97 1.87 -6.07 2.38
CA PHE A 97 2.56 -5.81 1.11
C PHE A 97 2.47 -6.97 0.11
N ARG A 98 2.54 -8.22 0.58
CA ARG A 98 2.47 -9.41 -0.29
C ARG A 98 1.13 -9.50 -1.02
N GLU A 99 0.04 -9.31 -0.28
CA GLU A 99 -1.33 -9.39 -0.82
C GLU A 99 -1.64 -8.17 -1.69
N GLN A 100 -1.13 -7.00 -1.30
CA GLN A 100 -1.27 -5.76 -2.07
C GLN A 100 -0.52 -5.82 -3.41
N LEU A 101 0.70 -6.37 -3.41
CA LEU A 101 1.45 -6.58 -4.64
C LEU A 101 0.77 -7.61 -5.54
N HIS A 102 0.27 -8.72 -4.96
CA HIS A 102 -0.48 -9.74 -5.69
C HIS A 102 -1.75 -9.15 -6.33
N LEU A 103 -2.53 -8.37 -5.59
CA LEU A 103 -3.70 -7.67 -6.13
C LEU A 103 -3.30 -6.73 -7.29
N LEU A 104 -2.20 -6.00 -7.14
CA LEU A 104 -1.70 -5.14 -8.22
C LEU A 104 -1.24 -5.95 -9.43
N ASP A 105 -0.65 -7.14 -9.24
CA ASP A 105 -0.28 -8.06 -10.32
C ASP A 105 -1.50 -8.60 -11.08
N GLU A 106 -2.60 -8.88 -10.37
CA GLU A 106 -3.85 -9.33 -11.01
C GLU A 106 -4.50 -8.23 -11.86
N ILE A 107 -4.51 -6.98 -11.38
CA ILE A 107 -5.22 -5.88 -12.04
C ILE A 107 -4.39 -5.10 -13.05
N ALA A 108 -3.07 -5.16 -12.95
CA ALA A 108 -2.11 -4.51 -13.83
C ALA A 108 -0.86 -5.40 -14.01
N PRO A 109 -0.98 -6.55 -14.70
CA PRO A 109 0.09 -7.52 -14.83
C PRO A 109 1.29 -6.96 -15.58
N VAL A 110 2.51 -7.35 -15.14
CA VAL A 110 3.79 -7.05 -15.78
C VAL A 110 4.70 -8.28 -15.73
N ASP A 111 5.63 -8.38 -16.68
CA ASP A 111 6.53 -9.55 -16.76
C ASP A 111 7.66 -9.50 -15.72
N ALA A 112 7.94 -8.34 -15.14
CA ALA A 112 9.00 -8.15 -14.14
C ALA A 112 8.53 -8.49 -12.72
N SER A 113 9.44 -8.92 -11.84
CA SER A 113 9.18 -9.17 -10.42
C SER A 113 10.15 -8.34 -9.56
N PRO A 114 9.65 -7.49 -8.63
CA PRO A 114 8.25 -7.22 -8.27
C PRO A 114 7.49 -6.36 -9.29
N GLY A 115 8.16 -5.90 -10.36
CA GLY A 115 7.54 -5.06 -11.38
C GLY A 115 7.09 -3.68 -10.86
N LEU A 116 7.78 -3.17 -9.85
CA LEU A 116 7.56 -1.86 -9.28
C LEU A 116 8.61 -0.87 -9.78
N ALA A 117 8.17 0.23 -10.36
CA ALA A 117 9.02 1.36 -10.70
C ALA A 117 9.40 2.20 -9.46
N GLY A 118 8.69 2.02 -8.35
CA GLY A 118 9.05 2.59 -7.07
C GLY A 118 8.00 2.38 -5.97
N ILE A 119 8.44 2.68 -4.74
CA ILE A 119 7.61 2.68 -3.53
C ILE A 119 7.78 4.04 -2.86
N PHE A 120 6.67 4.70 -2.51
CA PHE A 120 6.66 5.95 -1.78
C PHE A 120 6.28 5.71 -0.32
N LEU A 121 7.05 6.23 0.62
CA LEU A 121 6.79 6.09 2.05
C LEU A 121 6.45 7.42 2.69
N THR A 122 5.40 7.44 3.50
CA THR A 122 5.01 8.65 4.24
C THR A 122 5.87 8.87 5.47
N HIS A 123 6.08 7.83 6.29
CA HIS A 123 6.80 7.95 7.56
C HIS A 123 7.23 6.59 8.15
N ALA A 124 7.80 6.61 9.37
CA ALA A 124 8.45 5.46 10.00
C ALA A 124 7.58 4.78 11.08
N HIS A 125 6.24 4.75 10.93
CA HIS A 125 5.39 3.86 11.72
C HIS A 125 5.23 2.51 11.04
N ILE A 126 5.06 1.45 11.83
CA ILE A 126 5.19 0.06 11.37
C ILE A 126 4.21 -0.32 10.26
N GLY A 127 3.04 0.29 10.21
CA GLY A 127 2.03 0.07 9.18
C GLY A 127 2.46 0.54 7.78
N HIS A 128 3.46 1.43 7.69
CA HIS A 128 3.77 2.15 6.44
C HIS A 128 5.04 1.66 5.74
N TYR A 129 5.93 0.92 6.43
CA TYR A 129 7.22 0.55 5.83
C TYR A 129 7.69 -0.88 6.11
N THR A 130 7.08 -1.60 7.08
CA THR A 130 7.61 -2.90 7.50
C THR A 130 7.57 -3.96 6.40
N GLY A 131 6.65 -3.85 5.46
CA GLY A 131 6.55 -4.73 4.31
C GLY A 131 7.74 -4.70 3.34
N LEU A 132 8.61 -3.70 3.44
CA LEU A 132 9.88 -3.68 2.70
C LEU A 132 10.71 -4.95 2.92
N ILE A 133 10.57 -5.63 4.09
CA ILE A 133 11.28 -6.87 4.38
C ILE A 133 11.05 -7.96 3.32
N PHE A 134 9.88 -7.96 2.67
CA PHE A 134 9.56 -8.94 1.63
C PHE A 134 10.37 -8.75 0.34
N LEU A 135 11.08 -7.63 0.18
CA LEU A 135 12.01 -7.41 -0.92
C LEU A 135 13.38 -8.08 -0.69
N GLY A 136 13.65 -8.52 0.56
CA GLY A 136 14.91 -9.11 0.97
C GLY A 136 15.18 -10.52 0.44
N HIS A 137 16.36 -11.02 0.75
CA HIS A 137 16.86 -12.34 0.30
C HIS A 137 16.00 -13.52 0.77
N GLU A 138 15.40 -13.39 1.96
CA GLU A 138 14.60 -14.46 2.56
C GLU A 138 13.23 -14.60 1.92
N SER A 139 12.87 -13.67 1.04
CA SER A 139 11.59 -13.65 0.33
C SER A 139 11.82 -13.47 -1.18
N LEU A 140 11.64 -12.26 -1.70
CA LEU A 140 11.67 -12.00 -3.15
C LEU A 140 13.10 -11.93 -3.73
N GLY A 141 14.08 -11.52 -2.94
CA GLY A 141 15.44 -11.25 -3.42
C GLY A 141 15.45 -10.18 -4.51
N ALA A 142 14.65 -9.15 -4.34
CA ALA A 142 14.50 -8.06 -5.30
C ALA A 142 15.83 -7.37 -5.58
N ARG A 143 15.90 -6.66 -6.70
CA ARG A 143 17.11 -5.91 -7.08
C ARG A 143 16.74 -4.47 -7.39
N GLU A 144 17.39 -3.55 -6.67
CA GLU A 144 17.40 -2.12 -6.91
C GLU A 144 16.01 -1.47 -7.01
N VAL A 145 15.01 -1.99 -6.24
CA VAL A 145 13.68 -1.38 -6.21
C VAL A 145 13.80 0.03 -5.63
N PRO A 146 13.38 1.09 -6.37
CA PRO A 146 13.44 2.46 -5.86
C PRO A 146 12.48 2.64 -4.69
N VAL A 147 12.98 3.19 -3.57
CA VAL A 147 12.16 3.57 -2.41
C VAL A 147 12.34 5.07 -2.19
N PHE A 148 11.30 5.83 -2.44
CA PHE A 148 11.23 7.26 -2.28
C PHE A 148 10.87 7.61 -0.84
N ALA A 149 11.73 8.36 -0.17
CA ALA A 149 11.57 8.66 1.25
C ALA A 149 12.23 9.99 1.63
N MET A 150 11.68 10.65 2.65
CA MET A 150 12.23 11.87 3.25
C MET A 150 13.60 11.59 3.90
N PRO A 151 14.42 12.62 4.16
CA PRO A 151 15.78 12.46 4.68
C PRO A 151 15.86 11.63 5.96
N GLY A 152 15.00 11.89 6.96
CA GLY A 152 14.95 11.13 8.21
C GLY A 152 14.61 9.67 7.97
N MET A 153 13.59 9.40 7.13
CA MET A 153 13.20 8.04 6.76
C MET A 153 14.32 7.28 6.03
N ARG A 154 15.04 7.93 5.13
CA ARG A 154 16.21 7.35 4.47
C ARG A 154 17.32 7.02 5.47
N HIS A 155 17.58 7.92 6.41
CA HIS A 155 18.53 7.68 7.48
C HIS A 155 18.10 6.48 8.35
N PHE A 156 16.83 6.44 8.73
CA PHE A 156 16.26 5.34 9.51
C PHE A 156 16.44 3.99 8.81
N LEU A 157 16.04 3.85 7.55
CA LEU A 157 16.16 2.62 6.77
C LEU A 157 17.63 2.20 6.56
N SER A 158 18.53 3.15 6.40
CA SER A 158 19.97 2.86 6.18
C SER A 158 20.70 2.38 7.43
N ASN A 159 20.20 2.71 8.62
CA ASN A 159 20.94 2.50 9.88
C ASN A 159 20.29 1.51 10.85
N ASN A 160 19.07 1.04 10.55
CA ASN A 160 18.35 0.10 11.40
C ASN A 160 18.13 -1.24 10.70
N GLY A 161 18.48 -2.33 11.36
CA GLY A 161 18.14 -3.68 10.90
C GLY A 161 16.62 -3.96 11.07
N PRO A 162 16.02 -4.80 10.21
CA PRO A 162 16.67 -5.48 9.08
C PRO A 162 16.75 -4.63 7.80
N TRP A 163 16.16 -3.43 7.74
CA TRP A 163 16.05 -2.62 6.51
C TRP A 163 17.40 -2.16 5.96
N SER A 164 18.37 -1.87 6.83
CA SER A 164 19.73 -1.53 6.40
C SER A 164 20.40 -2.65 5.60
N GLN A 165 19.99 -3.90 5.83
CA GLN A 165 20.45 -5.06 5.04
C GLN A 165 19.90 -5.02 3.62
N LEU A 166 18.63 -4.60 3.43
CA LEU A 166 18.02 -4.43 2.10
C LEU A 166 18.79 -3.39 1.27
N VAL A 167 19.19 -2.28 1.92
CA VAL A 167 20.01 -1.24 1.29
C VAL A 167 21.41 -1.79 0.97
N GLY A 168 22.05 -2.45 1.94
CA GLY A 168 23.40 -3.00 1.80
C GLY A 168 23.53 -4.09 0.74
N TYR A 169 22.50 -4.87 0.52
CA TYR A 169 22.46 -5.92 -0.53
C TYR A 169 21.92 -5.43 -1.88
N GLY A 170 21.49 -4.15 -1.95
CA GLY A 170 20.91 -3.61 -3.18
C GLY A 170 19.55 -4.22 -3.53
N ASN A 171 18.80 -4.72 -2.54
CA ASN A 171 17.40 -5.10 -2.77
C ASN A 171 16.54 -3.86 -3.03
N ILE A 172 16.85 -2.77 -2.32
CA ILE A 172 16.23 -1.46 -2.49
C ILE A 172 17.29 -0.38 -2.74
N VAL A 173 16.89 0.68 -3.45
CA VAL A 173 17.70 1.90 -3.64
C VAL A 173 16.91 3.10 -3.13
N LEU A 174 17.42 3.76 -2.10
CA LEU A 174 16.76 4.91 -1.50
C LEU A 174 16.86 6.14 -2.41
N ARG A 175 15.73 6.73 -2.73
CA ARG A 175 15.58 7.97 -3.51
C ARG A 175 15.13 9.11 -2.59
N ALA A 176 15.78 10.26 -2.72
CA ALA A 176 15.45 11.40 -1.87
C ALA A 176 14.12 12.03 -2.28
N LEU A 177 13.29 12.32 -1.27
CA LEU A 177 12.18 13.24 -1.34
C LEU A 177 12.57 14.56 -0.66
N GLU A 178 11.98 15.67 -1.13
CA GLU A 178 12.07 16.98 -0.53
C GLU A 178 10.67 17.58 -0.54
N ALA A 179 10.21 18.06 0.63
CA ALA A 179 8.86 18.61 0.76
C ALA A 179 8.62 19.77 -0.21
N GLY A 180 7.49 19.71 -0.91
CA GLY A 180 7.11 20.69 -1.94
C GLY A 180 7.82 20.51 -3.28
N THR A 181 8.73 19.53 -3.44
CA THR A 181 9.45 19.30 -4.69
C THR A 181 8.82 18.15 -5.47
N PRO A 182 8.25 18.38 -6.67
CA PRO A 182 7.65 17.32 -7.49
C PRO A 182 8.68 16.29 -7.97
N VAL A 183 8.35 15.03 -7.84
CA VAL A 183 9.07 13.90 -8.42
C VAL A 183 8.38 13.49 -9.72
N PRO A 184 9.01 13.64 -10.90
CA PRO A 184 8.43 13.21 -12.16
C PRO A 184 8.48 11.68 -12.27
N LEU A 185 7.35 11.07 -12.65
CA LEU A 185 7.21 9.65 -12.94
C LEU A 185 6.99 9.39 -14.43
N GLY A 186 7.69 10.14 -15.27
CA GLY A 186 7.53 10.22 -16.71
C GLY A 186 6.98 11.60 -17.12
N ASP A 187 6.36 11.68 -18.29
CA ASP A 187 5.95 12.96 -18.87
C ASP A 187 4.61 13.49 -18.33
N ARG A 188 3.81 12.64 -17.70
CA ARG A 188 2.40 12.90 -17.35
C ARG A 188 2.06 12.78 -15.89
N LEU A 189 2.95 12.24 -15.07
CA LEU A 189 2.71 11.94 -13.67
C LEU A 189 3.75 12.62 -12.79
N PHE A 190 3.27 13.24 -11.71
CA PHE A 190 4.12 13.83 -10.69
C PHE A 190 3.63 13.43 -9.31
N VAL A 191 4.56 13.28 -8.38
CA VAL A 191 4.27 13.03 -6.97
C VAL A 191 5.01 14.07 -6.14
N THR A 192 4.26 14.90 -5.41
CA THR A 192 4.81 15.93 -4.57
C THR A 192 4.56 15.60 -3.10
N PRO A 193 5.60 15.34 -2.28
CA PRO A 193 5.45 15.17 -0.85
C PRO A 193 5.24 16.54 -0.18
N PHE A 194 4.43 16.56 0.88
CA PHE A 194 4.27 17.76 1.72
C PHE A 194 4.19 17.33 3.19
N LEU A 195 4.70 18.18 4.09
CA LEU A 195 4.74 17.86 5.52
C LEU A 195 3.34 17.94 6.13
N VAL A 196 3.05 16.99 7.02
CA VAL A 196 1.86 16.99 7.86
C VAL A 196 2.25 16.85 9.34
N PRO A 197 1.50 17.44 10.28
CA PRO A 197 1.72 17.21 11.71
C PRO A 197 1.37 15.77 12.07
N HIS A 198 2.35 15.03 12.53
CA HIS A 198 2.20 13.71 13.10
C HIS A 198 3.44 13.38 13.92
N ARG A 199 3.37 12.36 14.78
CA ARG A 199 4.48 11.93 15.62
C ARG A 199 5.71 11.59 14.79
N GLN A 200 6.82 12.26 15.05
CA GLN A 200 8.05 12.21 14.24
C GLN A 200 9.20 11.56 15.03
N GLU A 201 8.96 10.40 15.64
CA GLU A 201 9.96 9.75 16.48
C GLU A 201 11.24 9.37 15.72
N PHE A 202 11.11 9.02 14.43
CA PHE A 202 12.23 8.53 13.61
C PHE A 202 12.42 9.27 12.29
N ALA A 203 11.40 9.93 11.77
CA ALA A 203 11.42 10.56 10.46
C ALA A 203 10.39 11.69 10.36
N GLU A 204 10.52 12.53 9.38
CA GLU A 204 9.46 13.45 8.93
C GLU A 204 8.23 12.65 8.49
N VAL A 205 7.05 13.25 8.65
CA VAL A 205 5.79 12.68 8.16
C VAL A 205 5.27 13.51 7.00
N VAL A 206 4.90 12.84 5.91
CA VAL A 206 4.40 13.51 4.70
C VAL A 206 3.09 12.88 4.22
N GLY A 207 2.25 13.72 3.60
CA GLY A 207 1.26 13.31 2.64
C GLY A 207 1.79 13.44 1.21
N PHE A 208 1.03 12.99 0.23
CA PHE A 208 1.39 13.07 -1.18
C PHE A 208 0.28 13.72 -2.00
N ARG A 209 0.67 14.65 -2.88
CA ARG A 209 -0.13 15.13 -4.00
C ARG A 209 0.30 14.34 -5.24
N ILE A 210 -0.64 13.66 -5.87
CA ILE A 210 -0.41 12.78 -7.02
C ILE A 210 -1.14 13.39 -8.20
N GLU A 211 -0.38 13.91 -9.15
CA GLU A 211 -0.88 14.70 -10.27
C GLU A 211 -0.79 13.89 -11.56
N GLY A 212 -1.92 13.69 -12.21
CA GLY A 212 -2.03 13.12 -13.53
C GLY A 212 -2.47 14.14 -14.58
N PRO A 213 -2.65 13.71 -15.84
CA PRO A 213 -3.00 14.62 -16.92
C PRO A 213 -4.38 15.28 -16.80
N ASN A 214 -5.31 14.70 -16.04
CA ASN A 214 -6.69 15.17 -15.93
C ASN A 214 -7.16 15.39 -14.49
N ARG A 215 -6.54 14.73 -13.52
CA ARG A 215 -6.94 14.78 -12.11
C ARG A 215 -5.75 14.77 -11.18
N THR A 216 -5.95 15.41 -10.05
CA THR A 216 -5.02 15.42 -8.91
C THR A 216 -5.66 14.74 -7.71
N VAL A 217 -4.88 13.89 -7.04
CA VAL A 217 -5.29 13.15 -5.83
C VAL A 217 -4.44 13.59 -4.66
N LEU A 218 -5.08 13.85 -3.52
CA LEU A 218 -4.45 14.07 -2.24
C LEU A 218 -4.45 12.76 -1.43
N PHE A 219 -3.34 12.40 -0.83
CA PHE A 219 -3.22 11.21 0.02
C PHE A 219 -2.56 11.60 1.34
N ILE A 220 -3.36 11.63 2.41
CA ILE A 220 -2.94 11.91 3.80
C ILE A 220 -3.45 10.74 4.66
N PRO A 221 -2.72 9.60 4.69
CA PRO A 221 -3.18 8.44 5.45
C PRO A 221 -3.08 8.64 6.95
N ASP A 222 -2.18 9.52 7.41
CA ASP A 222 -1.91 9.70 8.83
C ASP A 222 -1.57 11.16 9.14
N ILE A 223 -2.28 11.76 10.10
CA ILE A 223 -2.10 13.13 10.58
C ILE A 223 -2.64 13.25 12.01
N ASP A 224 -2.00 14.05 12.87
CA ASP A 224 -2.44 14.20 14.27
C ASP A 224 -3.75 15.00 14.39
N SER A 225 -3.84 16.16 13.76
CA SER A 225 -5.08 16.95 13.70
C SER A 225 -5.06 18.00 12.59
N TRP A 226 -6.25 18.40 12.13
CA TRP A 226 -6.40 19.51 11.17
C TRP A 226 -6.01 20.85 11.80
N GLU A 227 -6.28 21.02 13.12
CA GLU A 227 -5.98 22.24 13.87
C GLU A 227 -4.48 22.47 14.02
N GLU A 228 -3.69 21.41 14.18
CA GLU A 228 -2.23 21.53 14.19
C GLU A 228 -1.71 21.93 12.79
N TRP A 229 -2.32 21.42 11.74
CA TRP A 229 -1.94 21.81 10.39
C TRP A 229 -2.33 23.27 10.09
N ASP A 230 -3.50 23.72 10.57
CA ASP A 230 -3.89 25.14 10.56
C ASP A 230 -2.84 26.02 11.27
N ALA A 231 -2.31 25.56 12.40
CA ALA A 231 -1.27 26.29 13.12
C ALA A 231 0.07 26.38 12.35
N TRP A 232 0.31 25.46 11.41
CA TRP A 232 1.42 25.56 10.45
C TRP A 232 1.11 26.49 9.27
N GLY A 233 -0.11 27.02 9.17
CA GLY A 233 -0.57 27.91 8.10
C GLY A 233 -1.11 27.16 6.88
N VAL A 234 -1.49 25.88 7.01
CA VAL A 234 -2.08 25.06 5.95
C VAL A 234 -3.51 24.70 6.30
N SER A 235 -4.48 25.05 5.46
CA SER A 235 -5.89 24.68 5.61
C SER A 235 -6.19 23.42 4.81
N ILE A 236 -6.78 22.41 5.47
CA ILE A 236 -7.22 21.19 4.76
C ILE A 236 -8.33 21.52 3.73
N GLU A 237 -9.15 22.53 3.99
CA GLU A 237 -10.18 22.98 3.06
C GLU A 237 -9.60 23.51 1.75
N ASP A 238 -8.50 24.29 1.84
CA ASP A 238 -7.79 24.80 0.66
C ASP A 238 -7.09 23.67 -0.11
N GLU A 239 -6.54 22.68 0.60
CA GLU A 239 -5.97 21.49 -0.01
C GLU A 239 -7.05 20.66 -0.75
N ILE A 240 -8.22 20.43 -0.14
CA ILE A 240 -9.36 19.75 -0.78
C ILE A 240 -9.83 20.53 -2.03
N ALA A 241 -9.93 21.85 -1.94
CA ALA A 241 -10.36 22.69 -3.06
C ALA A 241 -9.41 22.57 -4.27
N SER A 242 -8.13 22.30 -4.02
CA SER A 242 -7.07 22.23 -5.03
C SER A 242 -6.93 20.89 -5.75
N VAL A 243 -7.71 19.85 -5.37
CA VAL A 243 -7.62 18.48 -5.90
C VAL A 243 -8.99 17.97 -6.37
N ASP A 244 -9.00 16.81 -7.02
CA ASP A 244 -10.22 16.15 -7.51
C ASP A 244 -10.70 15.02 -6.59
N VAL A 245 -9.78 14.39 -5.84
CA VAL A 245 -10.05 13.35 -4.84
C VAL A 245 -9.09 13.54 -3.67
N ALA A 246 -9.58 13.39 -2.45
CA ALA A 246 -8.78 13.47 -1.23
C ALA A 246 -9.00 12.22 -0.36
N TYR A 247 -7.96 11.40 -0.22
CA TYR A 247 -7.91 10.29 0.75
C TYR A 247 -7.34 10.83 2.05
N LEU A 248 -8.16 10.87 3.10
CA LEU A 248 -7.85 11.54 4.36
C LEU A 248 -7.93 10.58 5.54
N ASP A 249 -7.03 10.74 6.50
CA ASP A 249 -7.01 10.00 7.76
C ASP A 249 -8.38 10.03 8.46
N ALA A 250 -8.79 8.87 8.90
CA ALA A 250 -10.06 8.65 9.58
C ALA A 250 -9.95 7.46 10.57
N THR A 251 -8.88 7.42 11.33
CA THR A 251 -8.52 6.29 12.18
C THR A 251 -9.67 5.88 13.11
N PHE A 252 -10.33 6.82 13.77
CA PHE A 252 -11.46 6.55 14.64
C PHE A 252 -12.73 7.26 14.15
N PHE A 253 -13.90 6.69 14.48
CA PHE A 253 -15.17 7.33 14.12
C PHE A 253 -15.49 8.49 15.06
N ALA A 254 -15.49 8.25 16.38
CA ALA A 254 -15.86 9.25 17.39
C ALA A 254 -15.25 8.93 18.76
N ASP A 255 -15.34 9.90 19.66
CA ASP A 255 -15.04 9.71 21.08
C ASP A 255 -15.85 8.54 21.66
N GLY A 256 -15.21 7.76 22.55
CA GLY A 256 -15.82 6.59 23.21
C GLY A 256 -15.86 5.32 22.37
N GLU A 257 -15.31 5.31 21.16
CA GLU A 257 -15.16 4.12 20.33
C GLU A 257 -14.38 3.00 21.05
N LEU A 258 -13.39 3.36 21.86
CA LEU A 258 -12.64 2.40 22.68
C LEU A 258 -13.16 2.42 24.14
N PRO A 259 -13.95 1.41 24.58
CA PRO A 259 -14.56 1.41 25.89
C PRO A 259 -13.54 1.56 27.02
N GLY A 260 -13.79 2.51 27.95
CA GLY A 260 -12.98 2.74 29.12
C GLY A 260 -11.66 3.47 28.88
N ARG A 261 -11.42 3.98 27.68
CA ARG A 261 -10.25 4.80 27.34
C ARG A 261 -10.66 6.25 27.13
N ASP A 262 -9.87 7.16 27.68
CA ASP A 262 -9.93 8.57 27.30
C ASP A 262 -9.28 8.74 25.93
N MET A 263 -10.07 9.14 24.94
CA MET A 263 -9.62 9.30 23.55
C MET A 263 -9.33 10.75 23.19
N SER A 264 -9.55 11.71 24.09
CA SER A 264 -9.40 13.15 23.80
C SER A 264 -7.98 13.58 23.37
N GLY A 265 -6.97 12.77 23.67
CA GLY A 265 -5.57 13.00 23.29
C GLY A 265 -5.07 12.07 22.19
N PHE A 266 -5.94 11.35 21.52
CA PHE A 266 -5.52 10.44 20.44
C PHE A 266 -5.11 11.25 19.19
N PRO A 267 -3.97 10.95 18.60
CA PRO A 267 -3.40 11.73 17.52
C PRO A 267 -3.98 11.31 16.17
N HIS A 268 -5.22 11.59 15.93
CA HIS A 268 -5.93 11.42 14.65
C HIS A 268 -7.22 12.24 14.62
N PRO A 269 -7.59 12.85 13.49
CA PRO A 269 -8.90 13.48 13.36
C PRO A 269 -9.98 12.40 13.27
N PHE A 270 -10.96 12.45 14.22
CA PHE A 270 -12.07 11.51 14.16
C PHE A 270 -13.01 11.83 13.00
N ILE A 271 -13.66 10.81 12.44
CA ILE A 271 -14.62 11.00 11.34
C ILE A 271 -15.72 12.01 11.74
N ALA A 272 -16.28 11.89 12.94
CA ALA A 272 -17.31 12.79 13.43
C ALA A 272 -16.85 14.26 13.46
N HIS A 273 -15.62 14.55 13.94
CA HIS A 273 -15.05 15.90 13.93
C HIS A 273 -14.78 16.40 12.51
N SER A 274 -14.26 15.53 11.65
CA SER A 274 -14.04 15.86 10.23
C SER A 274 -15.36 16.12 9.50
N MET A 275 -16.42 15.37 9.79
CA MET A 275 -17.77 15.61 9.24
C MET A 275 -18.35 16.95 9.66
N GLU A 276 -18.19 17.33 10.94
CA GLU A 276 -18.61 18.66 11.44
C GLU A 276 -17.84 19.77 10.71
N ARG A 277 -16.52 19.66 10.65
CA ARG A 277 -15.64 20.63 9.98
C ARG A 277 -15.95 20.78 8.50
N PHE A 278 -16.03 19.66 7.78
CA PHE A 278 -16.26 19.65 6.34
C PHE A 278 -17.72 19.90 5.95
N GLY A 279 -18.65 19.82 6.90
CA GLY A 279 -20.06 20.11 6.67
C GLY A 279 -20.33 21.51 6.13
N ALA A 280 -19.44 22.48 6.40
CA ALA A 280 -19.52 23.84 5.87
C ALA A 280 -19.05 23.95 4.40
N LEU A 281 -18.36 22.95 3.85
CA LEU A 281 -17.88 22.96 2.46
C LEU A 281 -19.06 22.81 1.47
N PRO A 282 -18.94 23.36 0.25
CA PRO A 282 -19.84 23.04 -0.85
C PRO A 282 -19.94 21.53 -1.10
N GLU A 283 -21.10 21.06 -1.54
CA GLU A 283 -21.33 19.63 -1.83
C GLU A 283 -20.29 19.06 -2.81
N ALA A 284 -19.89 19.83 -3.82
CA ALA A 284 -18.88 19.42 -4.78
C ALA A 284 -17.51 19.15 -4.12
N GLU A 285 -17.16 19.93 -3.08
CA GLU A 285 -15.92 19.74 -2.34
C GLU A 285 -16.00 18.52 -1.40
N ARG A 286 -17.13 18.37 -0.68
CA ARG A 286 -17.38 17.20 0.17
C ARG A 286 -17.31 15.91 -0.63
N GLY A 287 -17.85 15.91 -1.85
CA GLY A 287 -17.86 14.76 -2.76
C GLY A 287 -16.47 14.24 -3.17
N LYS A 288 -15.41 15.03 -2.96
CA LYS A 288 -14.03 14.64 -3.23
C LYS A 288 -13.43 13.78 -2.11
N ILE A 289 -13.97 13.83 -0.90
CA ILE A 289 -13.36 13.26 0.31
C ILE A 289 -13.65 11.76 0.41
N ARG A 290 -12.60 11.00 0.69
CA ARG A 290 -12.58 9.57 0.96
C ARG A 290 -11.84 9.33 2.27
N PHE A 291 -12.53 8.93 3.32
CA PHE A 291 -11.92 8.53 4.58
C PHE A 291 -11.17 7.20 4.41
N ILE A 292 -9.95 7.14 4.92
CA ILE A 292 -9.05 5.98 4.83
C ILE A 292 -8.31 5.79 6.16
N HIS A 293 -7.50 4.76 6.32
CA HIS A 293 -6.71 4.47 7.52
C HIS A 293 -7.56 4.13 8.75
N LEU A 294 -8.59 3.30 8.57
CA LEU A 294 -9.56 2.97 9.62
C LEU A 294 -9.00 1.98 10.63
N ASN A 295 -9.11 2.29 11.94
CA ASN A 295 -8.78 1.34 12.99
C ASN A 295 -9.75 0.14 12.96
N HIS A 296 -9.32 -1.01 13.49
CA HIS A 296 -10.17 -2.21 13.54
C HIS A 296 -11.44 -2.04 14.39
N SER A 297 -11.46 -1.07 15.31
CA SER A 297 -12.63 -0.72 16.11
C SER A 297 -13.59 0.24 15.43
N ASN A 298 -13.12 0.90 14.35
CA ASN A 298 -13.91 1.91 13.65
C ASN A 298 -15.13 1.27 12.95
N PRO A 299 -16.37 1.60 13.34
CA PRO A 299 -17.55 0.99 12.73
C PRO A 299 -17.68 1.31 11.23
N ALA A 300 -17.08 2.39 10.73
CA ALA A 300 -17.10 2.73 9.31
C ALA A 300 -16.29 1.75 8.43
N ALA A 301 -15.50 0.85 9.02
CA ALA A 301 -14.81 -0.21 8.30
C ALA A 301 -15.77 -1.29 7.76
N ASP A 302 -16.93 -1.46 8.40
CA ASP A 302 -18.02 -2.32 7.91
C ASP A 302 -18.87 -1.54 6.89
N PRO A 303 -18.96 -1.98 5.62
CA PRO A 303 -19.71 -1.28 4.60
C PRO A 303 -21.23 -1.24 4.87
N ASP A 304 -21.74 -2.17 5.66
CA ASP A 304 -23.15 -2.29 6.00
C ASP A 304 -23.52 -1.57 7.32
N ALA A 305 -22.56 -0.95 7.99
CA ALA A 305 -22.80 -0.23 9.23
C ALA A 305 -23.62 1.06 9.00
N ALA A 306 -24.52 1.38 9.94
CA ALA A 306 -25.38 2.57 9.87
C ALA A 306 -24.57 3.89 9.74
N VAL A 307 -23.37 3.95 10.34
CA VAL A 307 -22.50 5.13 10.23
C VAL A 307 -22.02 5.41 8.80
N ARG A 308 -21.99 4.41 7.93
CA ARG A 308 -21.70 4.62 6.50
C ARG A 308 -22.76 5.46 5.82
N ALA A 309 -24.04 5.14 6.08
CA ALA A 309 -25.15 5.95 5.56
C ALA A 309 -25.13 7.38 6.12
N GLU A 310 -24.70 7.58 7.36
CA GLU A 310 -24.52 8.90 7.95
C GLU A 310 -23.41 9.70 7.23
N ILE A 311 -22.25 9.09 6.98
CA ILE A 311 -21.14 9.69 6.24
C ILE A 311 -21.59 10.09 4.84
N GLU A 312 -22.27 9.17 4.13
CA GLU A 312 -22.76 9.40 2.77
C GLU A 312 -23.86 10.48 2.71
N ALA A 313 -24.73 10.54 3.71
CA ALA A 313 -25.73 11.61 3.83
C ALA A 313 -25.08 13.00 4.03
N GLY A 314 -23.88 13.04 4.63
CA GLY A 314 -23.03 14.24 4.70
C GLY A 314 -22.36 14.60 3.37
N GLY A 315 -22.49 13.78 2.34
CA GLY A 315 -21.82 13.96 1.03
C GLY A 315 -20.35 13.58 1.05
N LEU A 316 -19.93 12.76 2.03
CA LEU A 316 -18.58 12.24 2.23
C LEU A 316 -18.57 10.74 1.96
N PHE A 317 -17.40 10.15 1.76
CA PHE A 317 -17.30 8.73 1.45
C PHE A 317 -16.20 8.06 2.28
N VAL A 318 -16.20 6.73 2.30
CA VAL A 318 -15.11 5.93 2.85
C VAL A 318 -14.49 5.14 1.71
N ALA A 319 -13.17 5.17 1.60
CA ALA A 319 -12.41 4.47 0.58
C ALA A 319 -12.69 2.97 0.60
N ALA A 320 -12.89 2.38 -0.58
CA ALA A 320 -13.09 0.94 -0.74
C ALA A 320 -11.87 0.30 -1.42
N GLU A 321 -11.42 -0.85 -0.92
CA GLU A 321 -10.37 -1.61 -1.60
C GLU A 321 -10.81 -1.99 -3.02
N GLY A 322 -9.94 -1.77 -3.99
CA GLY A 322 -10.24 -1.93 -5.40
C GLY A 322 -10.89 -0.72 -6.08
N GLU A 323 -11.28 0.33 -5.31
CA GLU A 323 -11.73 1.61 -5.89
C GLU A 323 -10.64 2.17 -6.80
N ARG A 324 -11.03 2.65 -8.00
CA ARG A 324 -10.09 3.22 -8.97
C ARG A 324 -10.42 4.66 -9.29
N VAL A 325 -9.38 5.48 -9.40
CA VAL A 325 -9.44 6.87 -9.83
C VAL A 325 -8.57 7.03 -11.08
N THR A 326 -9.17 7.44 -12.18
CA THR A 326 -8.45 7.83 -13.39
C THR A 326 -7.85 9.22 -13.19
N LEU A 327 -6.57 9.37 -13.49
CA LEU A 327 -5.82 10.62 -13.34
C LEU A 327 -5.74 11.48 -14.60
#